data_7d65090a993a4ace9af9e30611753835
#
_entry.id   7d65090a993a4ace9af9e30611753835
#
_cell.length_a   1.000
_cell.length_b   1.000
_cell.length_c   1.000
_cell.angle_alpha   90.00
_cell.angle_beta   90.00
_cell.angle_gamma   90.00
#
_symmetry.space_group_name_H-M   'P 1'
#
loop_
_entity.id
_entity.type
_entity.pdbx_description
1 polymer ?
#
loop_
_entity_poly.entity_id
_entity_poly.type
_entity_poly.pdbx_seq_one_letter_code
_entity_poly.pdbx_strand_id
1 'polypeptide(L)'
;MDTIKKLYDYGFDNHKYQKFMGIPKTIDNDLPVTDHCPGYGSAAKYIATSMTEIIADNDSFGATDPKLCVVEIMGRNAGWLTAASVLSDDSDCDGPDLVYCPEVPFDMNKYVSSVQNLLKEKKSIVIAASEGLRTADGKLVCEQAHDYEFIDAFGHRQLSGCGRVLANTIAKETGYKTRCIEFSILQRCATHLASRVDVDEAYNAGFIACEEAIKNNSGKMVTLQVREREPYICEYQTADVHMIANIEKKMPLHWITRDGSYVSKEFVNYVSPLVVGSLTPYYAGGLPKHMNRKYRNGHKVDVVTI
;
A
#
# COMPACT_ATOMS: atom_id res chain seq x y z
N MET A 1 6.40 -15.52 -1.07
CA MET A 1 6.24 -16.80 -1.78
C MET A 1 7.55 -17.60 -1.95
N ASP A 2 8.71 -16.98 -2.03
CA ASP A 2 9.99 -17.68 -2.19
C ASP A 2 10.25 -18.76 -1.13
N THR A 3 9.97 -18.48 0.15
CA THR A 3 10.10 -19.48 1.22
C THR A 3 9.20 -20.70 1.01
N ILE A 4 7.94 -20.50 0.59
CA ILE A 4 7.01 -21.61 0.31
C ILE A 4 7.51 -22.45 -0.86
N LYS A 5 7.98 -21.80 -1.93
CA LYS A 5 8.61 -22.48 -3.06
C LYS A 5 9.78 -23.36 -2.62
N LYS A 6 10.74 -22.78 -1.88
CA LYS A 6 11.92 -23.53 -1.37
C LYS A 6 11.55 -24.70 -0.47
N LEU A 7 10.54 -24.54 0.39
CA LEU A 7 10.06 -25.62 1.26
C LEU A 7 9.37 -26.73 0.45
N TYR A 8 8.60 -26.35 -0.57
CA TYR A 8 7.97 -27.31 -1.46
C TYR A 8 9.01 -28.09 -2.26
N ASP A 9 9.97 -27.41 -2.90
CA ASP A 9 11.05 -28.04 -3.68
C ASP A 9 11.85 -29.02 -2.80
N TYR A 10 12.27 -28.58 -1.60
CA TYR A 10 12.97 -29.42 -0.64
C TYR A 10 12.14 -30.64 -0.22
N GLY A 11 10.86 -30.46 0.05
CA GLY A 11 9.93 -31.53 0.43
C GLY A 11 9.75 -32.55 -0.68
N PHE A 12 9.63 -32.08 -1.92
CA PHE A 12 9.50 -32.94 -3.11
C PHE A 12 10.77 -33.77 -3.34
N ASP A 13 11.94 -33.13 -3.37
CA ASP A 13 13.22 -33.76 -3.61
C ASP A 13 13.59 -34.80 -2.53
N ASN A 14 13.13 -34.59 -1.30
CA ASN A 14 13.41 -35.48 -0.15
C ASN A 14 12.24 -36.41 0.22
N HIS A 15 11.27 -36.57 -0.66
CA HIS A 15 10.09 -37.44 -0.47
C HIS A 15 9.34 -37.19 0.84
N LYS A 16 9.17 -35.94 1.24
CA LYS A 16 8.41 -35.55 2.44
C LYS A 16 6.91 -35.47 2.15
N TYR A 17 6.12 -35.88 3.16
CA TYR A 17 4.65 -35.91 3.03
C TYR A 17 3.97 -34.60 3.34
N GLN A 18 4.70 -33.60 3.85
CA GLN A 18 4.17 -32.29 4.20
C GLN A 18 3.64 -31.57 2.97
N LYS A 19 2.49 -30.90 3.13
CA LYS A 19 1.91 -30.04 2.10
C LYS A 19 2.25 -28.58 2.38
N PHE A 20 2.63 -27.88 1.33
CA PHE A 20 3.01 -26.48 1.39
C PHE A 20 2.06 -25.67 0.51
N MET A 21 1.19 -24.87 1.14
CA MET A 21 0.28 -23.97 0.47
C MET A 21 0.64 -22.54 0.80
N GLY A 22 0.69 -21.69 -0.22
CA GLY A 22 0.87 -20.26 -0.08
C GLY A 22 -0.47 -19.55 0.10
N ILE A 23 -0.51 -18.59 1.05
CA ILE A 23 -1.60 -17.63 1.18
C ILE A 23 -1.01 -16.27 0.83
N PRO A 24 -1.58 -15.52 -0.16
CA PRO A 24 -1.05 -14.21 -0.49
C PRO A 24 -1.22 -13.26 0.70
N LYS A 25 -0.22 -12.48 1.00
CA LYS A 25 -0.24 -11.47 2.05
C LYS A 25 0.82 -10.42 1.77
N THR A 26 0.40 -9.24 1.40
CA THR A 26 1.21 -8.02 1.31
C THR A 26 0.29 -6.82 1.12
N ILE A 27 0.62 -5.69 1.74
CA ILE A 27 -0.08 -4.43 1.45
C ILE A 27 0.39 -3.81 0.13
N ASP A 28 1.55 -4.21 -0.40
CA ASP A 28 2.15 -3.66 -1.61
C ASP A 28 1.43 -4.09 -2.89
N ASN A 29 0.54 -5.09 -2.80
CA ASN A 29 -0.24 -5.63 -3.91
C ASN A 29 0.60 -6.09 -5.12
N ASP A 30 1.80 -6.55 -4.86
CA ASP A 30 2.87 -6.81 -5.82
C ASP A 30 3.03 -8.28 -6.24
N LEU A 31 2.18 -9.20 -5.77
CA LEU A 31 2.20 -10.61 -6.19
C LEU A 31 1.47 -10.78 -7.53
N PRO A 32 2.10 -11.46 -8.52
CA PRO A 32 1.46 -11.74 -9.80
C PRO A 32 0.43 -12.88 -9.69
N VAL A 33 -0.34 -13.08 -10.76
CA VAL A 33 -1.35 -14.15 -10.92
C VAL A 33 -2.58 -13.98 -10.01
N THR A 34 -2.58 -13.09 -9.07
CA THR A 34 -3.74 -12.72 -8.24
C THR A 34 -4.19 -11.29 -8.59
N ASP A 35 -5.50 -11.04 -8.56
CA ASP A 35 -6.02 -9.68 -8.80
C ASP A 35 -5.48 -8.71 -7.77
N HIS A 36 -5.60 -9.05 -6.50
CA HIS A 36 -5.05 -8.28 -5.38
C HIS A 36 -4.62 -9.21 -4.24
N CYS A 37 -4.03 -8.62 -3.21
CA CYS A 37 -3.49 -9.35 -2.06
C CYS A 37 -4.21 -8.94 -0.79
N PRO A 38 -4.60 -9.87 0.09
CA PRO A 38 -5.06 -9.55 1.44
C PRO A 38 -4.09 -8.65 2.20
N GLY A 39 -4.63 -7.60 2.80
CA GLY A 39 -3.91 -6.51 3.44
C GLY A 39 -3.91 -5.20 2.62
N TYR A 40 -3.96 -5.29 1.28
CA TYR A 40 -3.96 -4.13 0.41
C TYR A 40 -5.23 -3.28 0.55
N GLY A 41 -6.42 -3.89 0.56
CA GLY A 41 -7.69 -3.17 0.67
C GLY A 41 -7.79 -2.36 1.96
N SER A 42 -7.35 -2.91 3.08
CA SER A 42 -7.31 -2.21 4.37
C SER A 42 -6.30 -1.08 4.38
N ALA A 43 -5.10 -1.28 3.81
CA ALA A 43 -4.09 -0.23 3.71
C ALA A 43 -4.54 0.91 2.78
N ALA A 44 -5.16 0.59 1.64
CA ALA A 44 -5.74 1.56 0.72
C ALA A 44 -6.83 2.42 1.40
N LYS A 45 -7.70 1.78 2.19
CA LYS A 45 -8.72 2.48 2.98
C LYS A 45 -8.11 3.44 4.01
N TYR A 46 -7.08 2.99 4.72
CA TYR A 46 -6.34 3.85 5.66
C TYR A 46 -5.75 5.07 4.97
N ILE A 47 -5.10 4.85 3.82
CA ILE A 47 -4.47 5.93 3.04
C ILE A 47 -5.51 6.94 2.58
N ALA A 48 -6.60 6.48 1.96
CA ALA A 48 -7.67 7.36 1.49
C ALA A 48 -8.27 8.19 2.62
N THR A 49 -8.66 7.55 3.73
CA THR A 49 -9.24 8.24 4.90
C THR A 49 -8.27 9.27 5.48
N SER A 50 -7.00 8.89 5.66
CA SER A 50 -5.98 9.79 6.21
C SER A 50 -5.68 10.95 5.25
N MET A 51 -5.74 10.73 3.93
CA MET A 51 -5.56 11.79 2.94
C MET A 51 -6.69 12.81 3.02
N THR A 52 -7.96 12.39 3.13
CA THR A 52 -9.10 13.30 3.33
C THR A 52 -8.89 14.18 4.56
N GLU A 53 -8.47 13.61 5.69
CA GLU A 53 -8.21 14.34 6.92
C GLU A 53 -7.03 15.34 6.79
N ILE A 54 -5.96 14.93 6.11
CA ILE A 54 -4.79 15.80 5.86
C ILE A 54 -5.15 16.96 4.93
N ILE A 55 -5.94 16.71 3.89
CA ILE A 55 -6.39 17.73 2.96
C ILE A 55 -7.26 18.75 3.71
N ALA A 56 -8.23 18.30 4.50
CA ALA A 56 -9.08 19.16 5.31
C ALA A 56 -8.27 20.02 6.31
N ASP A 57 -7.25 19.44 6.98
CA ASP A 57 -6.33 20.21 7.84
C ASP A 57 -5.55 21.24 7.02
N ASN A 58 -5.00 20.84 5.87
CA ASN A 58 -4.19 21.73 5.03
C ASN A 58 -5.02 22.91 4.51
N ASP A 59 -6.26 22.67 4.10
CA ASP A 59 -7.20 23.69 3.60
C ASP A 59 -7.61 24.69 4.68
N SER A 60 -7.70 24.25 5.94
CA SER A 60 -8.08 25.09 7.06
C SER A 60 -7.12 26.28 7.30
N PHE A 61 -5.88 26.17 6.83
CA PHE A 61 -4.85 27.21 6.97
C PHE A 61 -4.79 28.21 5.80
N GLY A 62 -5.55 27.99 4.73
CA GLY A 62 -5.35 28.58 3.41
C GLY A 62 -5.75 30.05 3.23
N ALA A 63 -6.02 30.84 4.29
CA ALA A 63 -6.55 32.18 4.10
C ALA A 63 -5.52 33.20 3.59
N THR A 64 -4.26 33.17 4.01
CA THR A 64 -3.25 34.19 3.70
C THR A 64 -2.14 33.68 2.80
N ASP A 65 -1.40 32.67 3.26
CA ASP A 65 -0.22 32.15 2.58
C ASP A 65 -0.44 30.71 2.09
N PRO A 66 0.11 30.34 0.93
CA PRO A 66 0.08 28.96 0.46
C PRO A 66 0.59 27.97 1.48
N LYS A 67 -0.10 26.83 1.61
CA LYS A 67 0.26 25.69 2.44
C LYS A 67 0.42 24.46 1.57
N LEU A 68 1.56 23.84 1.67
CA LEU A 68 1.90 22.66 0.91
C LEU A 68 2.19 21.50 1.85
N CYS A 69 1.72 20.31 1.48
CA CYS A 69 1.98 19.10 2.21
C CYS A 69 2.38 17.98 1.25
N VAL A 70 3.49 17.32 1.52
CA VAL A 70 3.90 16.09 0.82
C VAL A 70 3.66 14.92 1.75
N VAL A 71 2.88 13.94 1.29
CA VAL A 71 2.57 12.71 2.03
C VAL A 71 3.36 11.57 1.41
N GLU A 72 4.32 11.03 2.16
CA GLU A 72 5.09 9.85 1.76
C GLU A 72 4.35 8.58 2.10
N ILE A 73 4.17 7.72 1.09
CA ILE A 73 3.40 6.48 1.16
C ILE A 73 4.33 5.32 0.80
N MET A 74 4.18 4.18 1.49
CA MET A 74 4.92 2.95 1.19
C MET A 74 4.68 2.49 -0.25
N GLY A 75 5.69 1.87 -0.84
CA GLY A 75 5.64 1.35 -2.21
C GLY A 75 7.01 1.41 -2.85
N ARG A 76 7.90 0.48 -2.47
CA ARG A 76 9.30 0.47 -2.94
C ARG A 76 9.42 0.41 -4.45
N ASN A 77 8.65 -0.46 -5.09
CA ASN A 77 8.77 -0.77 -6.52
C ASN A 77 7.42 -0.70 -7.25
N ALA A 78 6.30 -0.64 -6.52
CA ALA A 78 4.96 -0.59 -7.07
C ALA A 78 4.12 0.47 -6.38
N GLY A 79 3.42 1.27 -7.16
CA GLY A 79 2.68 2.46 -6.72
C GLY A 79 1.24 2.21 -6.24
N TRP A 80 0.83 0.95 -6.06
CA TRP A 80 -0.54 0.59 -5.70
C TRP A 80 -1.07 1.34 -4.48
N LEU A 81 -0.26 1.46 -3.42
CA LEU A 81 -0.63 2.18 -2.20
C LEU A 81 -0.69 3.69 -2.42
N THR A 82 0.31 4.24 -3.11
CA THR A 82 0.35 5.67 -3.40
C THR A 82 -0.82 6.09 -4.29
N ALA A 83 -1.14 5.27 -5.29
CA ALA A 83 -2.30 5.49 -6.16
C ALA A 83 -3.62 5.47 -5.38
N ALA A 84 -3.74 4.65 -4.32
CA ALA A 84 -4.95 4.60 -3.50
C ALA A 84 -5.29 5.93 -2.80
N SER A 85 -4.36 6.87 -2.72
CA SER A 85 -4.61 8.22 -2.20
C SER A 85 -5.71 8.97 -2.97
N VAL A 86 -5.91 8.66 -4.26
CA VAL A 86 -6.97 9.31 -5.07
C VAL A 86 -8.38 8.92 -4.64
N LEU A 87 -8.57 7.87 -3.84
CA LEU A 87 -9.88 7.55 -3.29
C LEU A 87 -10.38 8.60 -2.28
N SER A 88 -9.55 9.54 -1.87
CA SER A 88 -9.97 10.72 -1.11
C SER A 88 -10.68 11.77 -1.97
N ASP A 89 -10.62 11.63 -3.31
CA ASP A 89 -11.37 12.47 -4.24
C ASP A 89 -12.83 11.98 -4.31
N ASP A 90 -13.72 12.68 -3.61
CA ASP A 90 -15.15 12.37 -3.53
C ASP A 90 -16.00 13.66 -3.44
N SER A 91 -17.27 13.55 -3.00
CA SER A 91 -18.17 14.70 -2.88
C SER A 91 -17.72 15.76 -1.89
N ASP A 92 -16.88 15.40 -0.94
CA ASP A 92 -16.53 16.22 0.22
C ASP A 92 -15.04 16.65 0.22
N CYS A 93 -14.25 16.13 -0.71
CA CYS A 93 -12.80 16.35 -0.78
C CYS A 93 -12.30 16.25 -2.23
N ASP A 94 -11.51 17.21 -2.69
CA ASP A 94 -10.95 17.23 -4.05
C ASP A 94 -9.78 16.24 -4.27
N GLY A 95 -9.43 15.47 -3.26
CA GLY A 95 -8.30 14.53 -3.31
C GLY A 95 -6.93 15.22 -3.37
N PRO A 96 -5.84 14.42 -3.58
CA PRO A 96 -4.50 14.97 -3.75
C PRO A 96 -4.37 15.67 -5.11
N ASP A 97 -3.62 16.76 -5.16
CA ASP A 97 -3.35 17.50 -6.39
C ASP A 97 -2.43 16.77 -7.36
N LEU A 98 -1.42 16.10 -6.80
CA LEU A 98 -0.42 15.34 -7.53
C LEU A 98 -0.19 13.98 -6.85
N VAL A 99 0.02 12.95 -7.67
CA VAL A 99 0.29 11.59 -7.22
C VAL A 99 1.47 11.03 -8.02
N TYR A 100 2.56 10.74 -7.36
CA TYR A 100 3.78 10.22 -7.99
C TYR A 100 4.02 8.76 -7.60
N CYS A 101 3.94 7.87 -8.59
CA CYS A 101 4.15 6.42 -8.46
C CYS A 101 5.54 6.01 -8.99
N PRO A 102 6.15 4.94 -8.45
CA PRO A 102 7.52 4.54 -8.81
C PRO A 102 7.64 3.90 -10.20
N GLU A 103 6.53 3.59 -10.86
CA GLU A 103 6.49 3.00 -12.20
C GLU A 103 6.98 3.95 -13.29
N VAL A 104 6.90 5.26 -13.05
CA VAL A 104 7.34 6.30 -13.99
C VAL A 104 8.57 7.00 -13.45
N PRO A 105 9.63 7.20 -14.27
CA PRO A 105 10.79 7.97 -13.85
C PRO A 105 10.40 9.37 -13.36
N PHE A 106 10.85 9.71 -12.17
CA PHE A 106 10.55 10.99 -11.53
C PHE A 106 11.49 12.10 -12.04
N ASP A 107 10.90 13.25 -12.39
CA ASP A 107 11.63 14.44 -12.83
C ASP A 107 11.38 15.60 -11.86
N MET A 108 12.43 16.00 -11.14
CA MET A 108 12.38 17.07 -10.14
C MET A 108 11.99 18.42 -10.74
N ASN A 109 12.43 18.74 -11.96
CA ASN A 109 12.10 20.01 -12.61
C ASN A 109 10.62 20.07 -13.00
N LYS A 110 10.08 18.96 -13.54
CA LYS A 110 8.65 18.84 -13.82
C LYS A 110 7.82 18.94 -12.55
N TYR A 111 8.26 18.29 -11.47
CA TYR A 111 7.60 18.37 -10.17
C TYR A 111 7.50 19.82 -9.67
N VAL A 112 8.62 20.54 -9.63
CA VAL A 112 8.65 21.96 -9.21
C VAL A 112 7.73 22.81 -10.10
N SER A 113 7.79 22.63 -11.42
CA SER A 113 6.97 23.36 -12.38
C SER A 113 5.48 23.08 -12.18
N SER A 114 5.09 21.84 -11.90
CA SER A 114 3.71 21.45 -11.63
C SER A 114 3.18 22.13 -10.37
N VAL A 115 3.95 22.14 -9.29
CA VAL A 115 3.57 22.83 -8.05
C VAL A 115 3.47 24.35 -8.25
N GLN A 116 4.42 24.95 -8.96
CA GLN A 116 4.38 26.38 -9.27
C GLN A 116 3.16 26.77 -10.12
N ASN A 117 2.70 25.89 -11.02
CA ASN A 117 1.49 26.12 -11.79
C ASN A 117 0.24 26.03 -10.91
N LEU A 118 0.15 25.02 -10.03
CA LEU A 118 -0.95 24.90 -9.07
C LEU A 118 -1.04 26.09 -8.13
N LEU A 119 0.09 26.65 -7.71
CA LEU A 119 0.14 27.85 -6.85
C LEU A 119 -0.46 29.11 -7.48
N LYS A 120 -0.64 29.14 -8.81
CA LYS A 120 -1.33 30.26 -9.51
C LYS A 120 -2.85 30.19 -9.33
N GLU A 121 -3.37 29.00 -9.07
CA GLU A 121 -4.82 28.72 -9.02
C GLU A 121 -5.32 28.49 -7.60
N LYS A 122 -4.51 27.88 -6.72
CA LYS A 122 -4.93 27.52 -5.37
C LYS A 122 -3.79 27.69 -4.33
N LYS A 123 -4.18 27.82 -3.06
CA LYS A 123 -3.25 28.05 -1.95
C LYS A 123 -3.00 26.80 -1.09
N SER A 124 -3.84 25.82 -1.17
CA SER A 124 -3.66 24.53 -0.50
C SER A 124 -3.28 23.49 -1.54
N ILE A 125 -2.14 22.82 -1.35
CA ILE A 125 -1.64 21.80 -2.27
C ILE A 125 -1.19 20.60 -1.45
N VAL A 126 -1.76 19.42 -1.75
CA VAL A 126 -1.39 18.14 -1.13
C VAL A 126 -0.90 17.17 -2.20
N ILE A 127 0.26 16.61 -1.97
CA ILE A 127 0.99 15.76 -2.91
C ILE A 127 1.21 14.39 -2.29
N ALA A 128 0.74 13.34 -2.94
CA ALA A 128 1.05 11.97 -2.57
C ALA A 128 2.30 11.48 -3.34
N ALA A 129 3.25 10.92 -2.65
CA ALA A 129 4.50 10.46 -3.25
C ALA A 129 4.93 9.10 -2.70
N SER A 130 5.31 8.17 -3.58
CA SER A 130 5.87 6.89 -3.16
C SER A 130 7.28 7.07 -2.56
N GLU A 131 7.59 6.32 -1.51
CA GLU A 131 8.94 6.23 -0.96
C GLU A 131 9.97 5.72 -1.98
N GLY A 132 9.50 4.94 -2.98
CA GLY A 132 10.31 4.27 -3.98
C GLY A 132 10.56 5.07 -5.27
N LEU A 133 10.27 6.37 -5.30
CA LEU A 133 10.49 7.18 -6.49
C LEU A 133 11.95 7.13 -6.97
N ARG A 134 12.12 6.97 -8.28
CA ARG A 134 13.43 6.90 -8.95
C ARG A 134 13.51 7.90 -10.08
N THR A 135 14.66 8.52 -10.22
CA THR A 135 15.01 9.34 -11.37
C THR A 135 15.27 8.49 -12.62
N ALA A 136 15.35 9.11 -13.79
CA ALA A 136 15.57 8.40 -15.05
C ALA A 136 16.87 7.59 -15.11
N ASP A 137 17.89 7.95 -14.32
CA ASP A 137 19.14 7.19 -14.14
C ASP A 137 19.03 6.05 -13.10
N GLY A 138 17.82 5.80 -12.57
CA GLY A 138 17.51 4.70 -11.66
C GLY A 138 17.84 4.96 -10.18
N LYS A 139 18.37 6.12 -9.82
CA LYS A 139 18.67 6.48 -8.43
C LYS A 139 17.40 6.81 -7.66
N LEU A 140 17.36 6.41 -6.40
CA LEU A 140 16.26 6.75 -5.52
C LEU A 140 16.28 8.24 -5.16
N VAL A 141 15.11 8.88 -5.16
CA VAL A 141 14.99 10.29 -4.75
C VAL A 141 15.38 10.46 -3.27
N CYS A 142 15.05 9.49 -2.42
CA CYS A 142 15.41 9.51 -1.01
C CYS A 142 16.93 9.47 -0.76
N GLU A 143 17.76 9.00 -1.69
CA GLU A 143 19.23 9.01 -1.56
C GLU A 143 19.79 10.43 -1.45
N GLN A 144 19.04 11.45 -1.82
CA GLN A 144 19.43 12.86 -1.67
C GLN A 144 19.24 13.38 -0.23
N ALA A 145 18.57 12.61 0.64
CA ALA A 145 18.24 13.00 2.01
C ALA A 145 19.28 12.57 3.06
N HIS A 146 20.37 11.84 2.66
CA HIS A 146 21.07 10.96 3.59
C HIS A 146 22.14 11.54 4.49
N ASP A 147 21.99 11.06 5.77
CA ASP A 147 23.11 10.90 6.70
C ASP A 147 23.20 9.45 7.26
N TYR A 148 22.29 8.52 6.94
CA TYR A 148 22.30 7.17 7.52
C TYR A 148 21.64 6.09 6.63
N GLU A 149 22.38 5.01 6.36
CA GLU A 149 21.86 3.82 5.63
C GLU A 149 21.66 2.65 6.58
N PHE A 150 20.42 2.17 6.71
CA PHE A 150 20.13 0.89 7.36
C PHE A 150 19.78 -0.16 6.31
N ILE A 151 20.46 -1.30 6.36
CA ILE A 151 20.20 -2.46 5.50
C ILE A 151 19.65 -3.57 6.39
N ASP A 152 18.48 -4.12 6.04
CA ASP A 152 17.87 -5.22 6.78
C ASP A 152 18.60 -6.56 6.55
N ALA A 153 18.20 -7.60 7.30
CA ALA A 153 18.78 -8.94 7.21
C ALA A 153 18.60 -9.62 5.83
N PHE A 154 17.76 -9.06 4.96
CA PHE A 154 17.51 -9.54 3.60
C PHE A 154 18.25 -8.74 2.53
N GLY A 155 19.07 -7.76 2.94
CA GLY A 155 19.83 -6.90 2.04
C GLY A 155 19.02 -5.72 1.47
N HIS A 156 17.84 -5.43 2.01
CA HIS A 156 17.05 -4.30 1.57
C HIS A 156 17.43 -3.05 2.37
N ARG A 157 17.66 -1.95 1.67
CA ARG A 157 17.81 -0.62 2.29
C ARG A 157 16.46 -0.16 2.85
N GLN A 158 16.47 0.41 4.04
CA GLN A 158 15.29 1.10 4.55
C GLN A 158 15.08 2.36 3.70
N LEU A 159 13.93 2.44 3.01
CA LEU A 159 13.53 3.63 2.26
C LEU A 159 12.76 4.56 3.20
N SER A 160 13.18 5.81 3.27
CA SER A 160 12.46 6.90 3.93
C SER A 160 13.08 8.23 3.53
N GLY A 161 12.30 9.31 3.65
CA GLY A 161 12.79 10.65 3.39
C GLY A 161 12.61 11.15 1.95
N CYS A 162 12.01 10.38 1.06
CA CYS A 162 11.62 10.85 -0.28
C CYS A 162 10.70 12.07 -0.17
N GLY A 163 9.63 11.98 0.63
CA GLY A 163 8.71 13.08 0.87
C GLY A 163 9.39 14.30 1.47
N ARG A 164 10.40 14.09 2.33
CA ARG A 164 11.19 15.18 2.91
C ARG A 164 12.06 15.89 1.88
N VAL A 165 12.69 15.14 0.96
CA VAL A 165 13.44 15.71 -0.18
C VAL A 165 12.50 16.57 -1.02
N LEU A 166 11.34 16.05 -1.38
CA LEU A 166 10.33 16.77 -2.19
C LEU A 166 9.83 18.04 -1.47
N ALA A 167 9.49 17.93 -0.20
CA ALA A 167 9.03 19.07 0.61
C ALA A 167 10.10 20.15 0.74
N ASN A 168 11.33 19.78 1.03
CA ASN A 168 12.44 20.72 1.14
C ASN A 168 12.75 21.42 -0.18
N THR A 169 12.69 20.68 -1.29
CA THR A 169 12.89 21.24 -2.63
C THR A 169 11.84 22.30 -2.92
N ILE A 170 10.56 21.99 -2.72
CA ILE A 170 9.47 22.97 -2.96
C ILE A 170 9.58 24.16 -2.02
N ALA A 171 9.88 23.94 -0.75
CA ALA A 171 10.06 25.06 0.20
C ALA A 171 11.18 26.02 -0.25
N LYS A 172 12.27 25.47 -0.79
CA LYS A 172 13.39 26.26 -1.33
C LYS A 172 13.03 27.03 -2.59
N GLU A 173 12.34 26.37 -3.53
CA GLU A 173 12.02 26.93 -4.85
C GLU A 173 10.85 27.94 -4.82
N THR A 174 9.95 27.83 -3.82
CA THR A 174 8.75 28.67 -3.73
C THR A 174 8.81 29.67 -2.58
N GLY A 175 9.66 29.44 -1.59
CA GLY A 175 9.69 30.24 -0.34
C GLY A 175 8.54 29.92 0.63
N TYR A 176 7.62 29.02 0.28
CA TYR A 176 6.49 28.67 1.12
C TYR A 176 6.77 27.49 2.04
N LYS A 177 6.16 27.53 3.24
CA LYS A 177 6.28 26.44 4.20
C LYS A 177 5.63 25.18 3.64
N THR A 178 6.43 24.13 3.46
CA THR A 178 5.98 22.82 3.00
C THR A 178 6.18 21.81 4.13
N ARG A 179 5.10 21.08 4.47
CA ARG A 179 5.14 19.97 5.44
C ARG A 179 5.48 18.67 4.73
N CYS A 180 6.05 17.74 5.47
CA CYS A 180 6.16 16.33 5.06
C CYS A 180 5.50 15.47 6.11
N ILE A 181 4.63 14.55 5.69
CA ILE A 181 4.01 13.52 6.51
C ILE A 181 4.44 12.17 5.94
N GLU A 182 5.03 11.32 6.76
CA GLU A 182 5.41 9.97 6.39
C GLU A 182 4.42 9.00 7.05
N PHE A 183 3.63 8.25 6.27
CA PHE A 183 2.71 7.24 6.84
C PHE A 183 3.45 6.07 7.45
N SER A 184 4.61 5.71 6.92
CA SER A 184 5.48 4.68 7.46
C SER A 184 4.67 3.42 7.85
N ILE A 185 4.91 2.86 9.03
CA ILE A 185 4.25 1.61 9.48
C ILE A 185 2.75 1.76 9.78
N LEU A 186 2.23 2.97 9.95
CA LEU A 186 0.83 3.20 10.32
C LEU A 186 -0.14 2.60 9.28
N GLN A 187 0.19 2.70 8.00
CA GLN A 187 -0.65 2.19 6.91
C GLN A 187 -0.80 0.65 6.90
N ARG A 188 0.03 -0.10 7.62
CA ARG A 188 -0.08 -1.56 7.74
C ARG A 188 -0.53 -2.06 9.11
N CYS A 189 -0.82 -1.17 10.05
CA CYS A 189 -1.20 -1.56 11.42
C CYS A 189 -2.46 -0.88 11.93
N ALA A 190 -3.16 -0.09 11.09
CA ALA A 190 -4.35 0.66 11.45
C ALA A 190 -5.63 -0.21 11.42
N THR A 191 -5.75 -1.17 12.32
CA THR A 191 -6.87 -2.12 12.39
C THR A 191 -8.24 -1.45 12.56
N HIS A 192 -8.30 -0.22 13.07
CA HIS A 192 -9.53 0.56 13.22
C HIS A 192 -10.11 1.06 11.88
N LEU A 193 -9.32 1.03 10.80
CA LEU A 193 -9.73 1.37 9.44
C LEU A 193 -9.68 0.16 8.48
N ALA A 194 -9.70 -1.07 9.02
CA ALA A 194 -9.69 -2.27 8.17
C ALA A 194 -10.93 -2.31 7.27
N SER A 195 -10.73 -2.74 6.01
CA SER A 195 -11.81 -3.05 5.08
C SER A 195 -12.45 -4.38 5.43
N ARG A 196 -13.79 -4.45 5.43
CA ARG A 196 -14.53 -5.70 5.64
C ARG A 196 -14.27 -6.69 4.53
N VAL A 197 -14.27 -6.23 3.27
CA VAL A 197 -13.96 -7.06 2.09
C VAL A 197 -12.59 -7.70 2.24
N ASP A 198 -11.56 -6.93 2.54
CA ASP A 198 -10.18 -7.40 2.68
C ASP A 198 -10.03 -8.47 3.78
N VAL A 199 -10.71 -8.29 4.92
CA VAL A 199 -10.65 -9.25 6.03
C VAL A 199 -11.38 -10.55 5.70
N ASP A 200 -12.56 -10.47 5.06
CA ASP A 200 -13.33 -11.64 4.64
C ASP A 200 -12.55 -12.42 3.57
N GLU A 201 -11.89 -11.74 2.64
CA GLU A 201 -11.04 -12.37 1.62
C GLU A 201 -9.79 -13.01 2.21
N ALA A 202 -9.16 -12.38 3.20
CA ALA A 202 -8.03 -12.97 3.92
C ALA A 202 -8.44 -14.27 4.64
N TYR A 203 -9.63 -14.28 5.27
CA TYR A 203 -10.18 -15.48 5.91
C TYR A 203 -10.43 -16.59 4.89
N ASN A 204 -11.12 -16.26 3.79
CA ASN A 204 -11.44 -17.22 2.75
C ASN A 204 -10.20 -17.78 2.06
N ALA A 205 -9.18 -16.96 1.79
CA ALA A 205 -7.90 -17.42 1.25
C ALA A 205 -7.23 -18.46 2.16
N GLY A 206 -7.28 -18.25 3.49
CA GLY A 206 -6.80 -19.21 4.47
C GLY A 206 -7.60 -20.51 4.48
N PHE A 207 -8.93 -20.41 4.41
CA PHE A 207 -9.84 -21.56 4.37
C PHE A 207 -9.58 -22.42 3.12
N ILE A 208 -9.54 -21.82 1.93
CA ILE A 208 -9.25 -22.51 0.67
C ILE A 208 -7.87 -23.16 0.67
N ALA A 209 -6.84 -22.50 1.23
CA ALA A 209 -5.51 -23.09 1.33
C ALA A 209 -5.53 -24.40 2.16
N CYS A 210 -6.29 -24.42 3.25
CA CYS A 210 -6.47 -25.65 4.06
C CYS A 210 -7.22 -26.74 3.27
N GLU A 211 -8.31 -26.42 2.60
CA GLU A 211 -9.06 -27.39 1.78
C GLU A 211 -8.17 -27.99 0.69
N GLU A 212 -7.42 -27.18 -0.02
CA GLU A 212 -6.53 -27.64 -1.09
C GLU A 212 -5.41 -28.55 -0.54
N ALA A 213 -4.86 -28.25 0.65
CA ALA A 213 -3.90 -29.13 1.30
C ALA A 213 -4.53 -30.49 1.67
N ILE A 214 -5.78 -30.51 2.15
CA ILE A 214 -6.53 -31.74 2.44
C ILE A 214 -6.78 -32.57 1.16
N LYS A 215 -7.02 -31.92 0.02
CA LYS A 215 -7.15 -32.54 -1.31
C LYS A 215 -5.78 -33.00 -1.89
N ASN A 216 -4.73 -33.02 -1.09
CA ASN A 216 -3.35 -33.35 -1.49
C ASN A 216 -2.66 -32.38 -2.46
N ASN A 217 -3.19 -31.18 -2.68
CA ASN A 217 -2.46 -30.13 -3.40
C ASN A 217 -1.28 -29.62 -2.57
N SER A 218 -0.21 -29.26 -3.25
CA SER A 218 1.00 -28.70 -2.64
C SER A 218 1.77 -27.86 -3.68
N GLY A 219 2.66 -26.97 -3.24
CA GLY A 219 3.43 -26.10 -4.14
C GLY A 219 2.60 -25.04 -4.84
N LYS A 220 1.44 -24.69 -4.29
CA LYS A 220 0.52 -23.70 -4.87
C LYS A 220 0.26 -22.54 -3.93
N MET A 221 -0.10 -21.40 -4.48
CA MET A 221 -0.64 -20.25 -3.76
C MET A 221 -2.11 -20.07 -4.10
N VAL A 222 -2.94 -19.76 -3.11
CA VAL A 222 -4.32 -19.29 -3.35
C VAL A 222 -4.26 -17.93 -4.05
N THR A 223 -5.09 -17.73 -5.04
CA THR A 223 -5.21 -16.49 -5.79
C THR A 223 -6.65 -15.98 -5.75
N LEU A 224 -6.79 -14.67 -5.64
CA LEU A 224 -8.05 -13.96 -5.72
C LEU A 224 -8.28 -13.57 -7.18
N GLN A 225 -9.48 -13.90 -7.71
CA GLN A 225 -9.84 -13.67 -9.10
C GLN A 225 -11.15 -12.88 -9.15
N VAL A 226 -11.04 -11.58 -9.36
CA VAL A 226 -12.24 -10.73 -9.45
C VAL A 226 -12.91 -10.96 -10.80
N ARG A 227 -14.16 -11.44 -10.79
CA ARG A 227 -14.99 -11.69 -11.97
C ARG A 227 -15.76 -10.44 -12.37
N GLU A 228 -16.33 -9.78 -11.38
CA GLU A 228 -17.13 -8.57 -11.56
C GLU A 228 -16.77 -7.58 -10.45
N ARG A 229 -16.83 -6.28 -10.76
CA ARG A 229 -16.56 -5.23 -9.79
C ARG A 229 -17.83 -4.52 -9.34
N GLU A 230 -18.91 -4.65 -10.10
CA GLU A 230 -20.24 -4.13 -9.76
C GLU A 230 -21.36 -5.04 -10.33
N PRO A 231 -22.00 -5.89 -9.48
CA PRO A 231 -21.66 -6.14 -8.07
C PRO A 231 -20.29 -6.80 -7.91
N TYR A 232 -19.63 -6.57 -6.77
CA TYR A 232 -18.30 -7.13 -6.53
C TYR A 232 -18.37 -8.65 -6.30
N ILE A 233 -17.68 -9.42 -7.16
CA ILE A 233 -17.61 -10.89 -7.10
C ILE A 233 -16.14 -11.31 -7.19
N CYS A 234 -15.64 -11.93 -6.13
CA CYS A 234 -14.29 -12.50 -6.06
C CYS A 234 -14.37 -14.03 -5.91
N GLU A 235 -13.66 -14.74 -6.78
CA GLU A 235 -13.48 -16.20 -6.73
C GLU A 235 -12.06 -16.53 -6.26
N TYR A 236 -11.88 -17.75 -5.75
CA TYR A 236 -10.59 -18.23 -5.28
C TYR A 236 -10.13 -19.39 -6.16
N GLN A 237 -8.89 -19.30 -6.62
CA GLN A 237 -8.22 -20.32 -7.40
C GLN A 237 -6.86 -20.63 -6.79
N THR A 238 -6.08 -21.51 -7.39
CA THR A 238 -4.71 -21.78 -6.99
C THR A 238 -3.77 -21.69 -8.19
N ALA A 239 -2.55 -21.18 -7.97
CA ALA A 239 -1.51 -21.12 -8.98
C ALA A 239 -0.20 -21.72 -8.44
N ASP A 240 0.64 -22.22 -9.32
CA ASP A 240 1.95 -22.75 -8.97
C ASP A 240 2.83 -21.64 -8.35
N VAL A 241 3.46 -21.94 -7.22
CA VAL A 241 4.33 -20.97 -6.52
C VAL A 241 5.54 -20.54 -7.35
N HIS A 242 5.99 -21.38 -8.33
CA HIS A 242 7.08 -21.02 -9.23
C HIS A 242 6.73 -19.89 -10.19
N MET A 243 5.44 -19.71 -10.49
CA MET A 243 4.96 -18.59 -11.31
C MET A 243 4.88 -17.27 -10.56
N ILE A 244 5.08 -17.31 -9.23
CA ILE A 244 4.82 -16.17 -8.35
C ILE A 244 6.08 -15.73 -7.60
N ALA A 245 6.88 -16.71 -7.15
CA ALA A 245 8.05 -16.43 -6.34
C ALA A 245 9.08 -15.58 -7.10
N ASN A 246 9.52 -14.47 -6.46
CA ASN A 246 10.50 -13.52 -7.01
C ASN A 246 10.05 -12.81 -8.29
N ILE A 247 8.74 -12.76 -8.55
CA ILE A 247 8.16 -11.97 -9.64
C ILE A 247 7.30 -10.89 -9.02
N GLU A 248 7.42 -9.67 -9.52
CA GLU A 248 6.72 -8.49 -8.99
C GLU A 248 5.67 -7.99 -9.98
N LYS A 249 4.45 -7.75 -9.47
CA LYS A 249 3.36 -7.14 -10.22
C LYS A 249 3.37 -5.63 -10.01
N LYS A 250 3.65 -4.90 -11.07
CA LYS A 250 3.56 -3.44 -11.10
C LYS A 250 2.17 -2.97 -11.50
N MET A 251 1.86 -1.74 -11.14
CA MET A 251 0.65 -1.07 -11.62
C MET A 251 0.74 -0.81 -13.13
N PRO A 252 -0.34 -1.02 -13.90
CA PRO A 252 -0.34 -0.78 -15.33
C PRO A 252 -0.02 0.69 -15.67
N LEU A 253 0.96 0.90 -16.55
CA LEU A 253 1.40 2.27 -16.90
C LEU A 253 0.28 3.14 -17.49
N HIS A 254 -0.69 2.55 -18.19
CA HIS A 254 -1.82 3.30 -18.76
C HIS A 254 -2.80 3.82 -17.69
N TRP A 255 -2.66 3.38 -16.44
CA TRP A 255 -3.40 3.96 -15.30
C TRP A 255 -2.72 5.21 -14.73
N ILE A 256 -1.49 5.48 -15.13
CA ILE A 256 -0.78 6.70 -14.74
C ILE A 256 -1.03 7.78 -15.79
N THR A 257 -1.53 8.92 -15.36
CA THR A 257 -2.00 10.02 -16.22
C THR A 257 -1.26 11.33 -15.90
N ARG A 258 -1.64 12.42 -16.58
CA ARG A 258 -1.04 13.75 -16.39
C ARG A 258 0.50 13.71 -16.43
N ASP A 259 1.05 13.05 -17.46
CA ASP A 259 2.50 12.90 -17.65
C ASP A 259 3.24 12.30 -16.43
N GLY A 260 2.59 11.39 -15.71
CA GLY A 260 3.19 10.69 -14.57
C GLY A 260 2.88 11.29 -13.20
N SER A 261 1.97 12.27 -13.13
CA SER A 261 1.66 12.97 -11.88
C SER A 261 0.24 12.76 -11.33
N TYR A 262 -0.50 11.78 -11.87
CA TYR A 262 -1.82 11.39 -11.37
C TYR A 262 -2.19 9.98 -11.82
N VAL A 263 -3.35 9.47 -11.39
CA VAL A 263 -3.86 8.15 -11.79
C VAL A 263 -5.26 8.24 -12.38
N SER A 264 -5.61 7.24 -13.19
CA SER A 264 -6.84 7.21 -13.98
C SER A 264 -8.05 6.70 -13.19
N LYS A 265 -9.24 6.91 -13.76
CA LYS A 265 -10.50 6.37 -13.21
C LYS A 265 -10.54 4.85 -13.24
N GLU A 266 -9.83 4.20 -14.15
CA GLU A 266 -9.70 2.74 -14.19
C GLU A 266 -9.07 2.20 -12.91
N PHE A 267 -8.06 2.89 -12.38
CA PHE A 267 -7.49 2.54 -11.08
C PHE A 267 -8.52 2.72 -9.96
N VAL A 268 -9.27 3.82 -9.95
CA VAL A 268 -10.34 4.05 -8.96
C VAL A 268 -11.36 2.91 -9.01
N ASN A 269 -11.81 2.52 -10.20
CA ASN A 269 -12.74 1.40 -10.38
C ASN A 269 -12.15 0.06 -9.91
N TYR A 270 -10.84 -0.12 -10.05
CA TYR A 270 -10.13 -1.30 -9.54
C TYR A 270 -10.15 -1.37 -8.01
N VAL A 271 -9.82 -0.27 -7.34
CA VAL A 271 -9.56 -0.28 -5.90
C VAL A 271 -10.80 -0.02 -5.04
N SER A 272 -11.80 0.70 -5.55
CA SER A 272 -13.01 1.09 -4.79
C SER A 272 -13.73 -0.08 -4.12
N PRO A 273 -13.97 -1.22 -4.76
CA PRO A 273 -14.66 -2.34 -4.09
C PRO A 273 -13.82 -2.98 -2.98
N LEU A 274 -12.49 -2.86 -3.02
CA LEU A 274 -11.59 -3.46 -2.04
C LEU A 274 -11.58 -2.73 -0.69
N VAL A 275 -12.05 -1.49 -0.63
CA VAL A 275 -12.07 -0.66 0.60
C VAL A 275 -13.43 -0.68 1.30
N VAL A 276 -14.38 -1.43 0.77
CA VAL A 276 -15.79 -1.41 1.21
C VAL A 276 -15.99 -2.10 2.55
N GLY A 277 -16.92 -1.52 3.32
CA GLY A 277 -17.33 -2.01 4.64
C GLY A 277 -16.32 -1.73 5.74
N SER A 278 -16.78 -1.79 6.98
CA SER A 278 -15.97 -1.52 8.17
C SER A 278 -16.12 -2.64 9.18
N LEU A 279 -15.06 -2.90 9.92
CA LEU A 279 -15.07 -3.74 11.09
C LEU A 279 -15.10 -2.83 12.32
N THR A 280 -15.97 -3.13 13.25
CA THR A 280 -15.96 -2.44 14.56
C THR A 280 -14.97 -3.15 15.47
N PRO A 281 -13.83 -2.55 15.82
CA PRO A 281 -12.93 -3.14 16.80
C PRO A 281 -13.62 -3.29 18.14
N TYR A 282 -13.25 -4.31 18.91
CA TYR A 282 -13.69 -4.37 20.31
C TYR A 282 -13.02 -3.24 21.09
N TYR A 283 -13.84 -2.41 21.77
CA TYR A 283 -13.37 -1.30 22.59
C TYR A 283 -13.48 -1.65 24.07
N ALA A 284 -12.45 -1.33 24.85
CA ALA A 284 -12.50 -1.37 26.30
C ALA A 284 -11.75 -0.15 26.87
N GLY A 285 -12.39 0.60 27.77
CA GLY A 285 -11.83 1.84 28.30
C GLY A 285 -11.63 2.94 27.24
N GLY A 286 -12.49 2.98 26.21
CA GLY A 286 -12.43 3.98 25.13
C GLY A 286 -11.36 3.71 24.05
N LEU A 287 -10.58 2.62 24.16
CA LEU A 287 -9.54 2.28 23.19
C LEU A 287 -9.82 0.95 22.51
N PRO A 288 -9.49 0.84 21.19
CA PRO A 288 -9.59 -0.43 20.48
C PRO A 288 -8.63 -1.45 21.10
N LYS A 289 -9.11 -2.67 21.29
CA LYS A 289 -8.29 -3.78 21.79
C LYS A 289 -7.80 -4.64 20.63
N HIS A 290 -6.55 -5.02 20.72
CA HIS A 290 -5.93 -5.97 19.81
C HIS A 290 -5.84 -7.33 20.49
N MET A 291 -5.89 -8.40 19.70
CA MET A 291 -5.56 -9.73 20.20
C MET A 291 -4.10 -9.73 20.69
N ASN A 292 -3.95 -9.77 22.00
CA ASN A 292 -2.65 -9.77 22.64
C ASN A 292 -2.11 -11.20 22.67
N ARG A 293 -1.23 -11.54 21.74
CA ARG A 293 -0.43 -12.77 21.83
C ARG A 293 0.65 -12.58 22.88
N LYS A 294 0.27 -12.60 24.14
CA LYS A 294 1.24 -12.72 25.23
C LYS A 294 1.77 -14.16 25.27
N TYR A 295 2.61 -14.52 24.33
CA TYR A 295 3.56 -15.60 24.57
C TYR A 295 4.71 -15.02 25.42
N ARG A 296 4.50 -14.92 26.71
CA ARG A 296 5.59 -14.78 27.66
C ARG A 296 5.79 -16.12 28.30
N ASN A 297 6.97 -16.73 28.07
CA ASN A 297 7.53 -17.86 28.85
C ASN A 297 6.68 -19.15 28.85
N GLY A 298 6.18 -19.59 27.67
CA GLY A 298 5.54 -20.89 27.55
C GLY A 298 4.16 -21.08 28.19
N HIS A 299 3.57 -20.05 28.77
CA HIS A 299 2.23 -20.10 29.32
C HIS A 299 1.16 -19.81 28.26
N LYS A 300 0.13 -20.68 28.21
CA LYS A 300 -1.08 -20.45 27.39
C LYS A 300 -1.70 -19.12 27.75
N VAL A 301 -2.02 -18.35 26.72
CA VAL A 301 -2.88 -17.16 26.87
C VAL A 301 -4.31 -17.63 26.91
N ASP A 302 -5.07 -17.18 27.90
CA ASP A 302 -6.51 -17.29 27.87
C ASP A 302 -7.03 -16.53 26.65
N VAL A 303 -7.56 -17.28 25.69
CA VAL A 303 -8.29 -16.70 24.55
C VAL A 303 -9.54 -16.10 25.13
N VAL A 304 -9.65 -14.77 25.17
CA VAL A 304 -10.93 -14.11 25.43
C VAL A 304 -11.83 -14.50 24.28
N THR A 305 -12.71 -15.46 24.53
CA THR A 305 -13.81 -15.81 23.63
C THR A 305 -14.75 -14.60 23.61
N ILE A 306 -14.94 -14.02 22.43
CA ILE A 306 -15.94 -12.98 22.15
C ILE A 306 -17.31 -13.62 22.10
#